data_bc5b8066cd55c8d38e5e2f6a998fe1c0
#
_entry.id   bc5b8066cd55c8d38e5e2f6a998fe1c0
#
_cell.length_a   1.000
_cell.length_b   1.000
_cell.length_c   1.000
_cell.angle_alpha   90.00
_cell.angle_beta   90.00
_cell.angle_gamma   90.00
#
_symmetry.space_group_name_H-M   'P 1'
#
loop_
_entity.id
_entity.type
_entity.pdbx_description
1 polymer ?
#
loop_
_entity_poly.entity_id
_entity_poly.type
_entity_poly.pdbx_seq_one_letter_code
_entity_poly.pdbx_strand_id
1 'polypeptide(L)'
;MENLMNDCHVLLVTFPGQGHINPSLQFAKKLVNLGIKVTFSTSLTAFNRISKLPNIEGLSFTPFSDGYDGKFKGSLDEFESFYSSLVSHGSIFVAQIIESRAAEGHPFKHVIYTTLMAWVGIVAKGINIPSTIFWIQPATVLDIYYYCFTDYADCFKNCSQDQDVDLPGLPRLSPRDFPSFVFTDVNSKYGWGVKSIIDQVELLNSEENPRVLVNTFDDLEFDALRALKNLTMVGIGPSIPSAFLDGNDPLDKSFGADLRWSSENYMDWLDTMTKESVIYIAFGSYSEISSQLMEEIGQGLVKCGRPFLWVIREEKEGGYPEEKLTCKEELEKQRENCALVLASGKSLSSGMPIVACPLWTDQGCNAKLVQDVWKIGVRVNASEEGVVERDEFKRCIDIVMEDGEKREELKKNAKKWKDLAKEAMKENGSSNVNLKAYVNEILLVH
;
A
#
# COMPACT_ATOMS: atom_id res chain seq x y z
N MET A 1 -12.73 0.73 -32.86
CA MET A 1 -12.13 0.74 -31.49
C MET A 1 -12.78 1.77 -30.58
N GLU A 2 -12.95 3.04 -30.97
CA GLU A 2 -13.59 4.08 -30.14
C GLU A 2 -15.00 3.72 -29.63
N ASN A 3 -15.86 3.10 -30.46
CA ASN A 3 -17.21 2.70 -30.04
C ASN A 3 -17.19 1.52 -29.00
N LEU A 4 -16.21 0.62 -29.06
CA LEU A 4 -16.08 -0.50 -28.09
C LEU A 4 -15.54 -0.03 -26.75
N MET A 5 -14.67 0.98 -26.73
CA MET A 5 -14.15 1.57 -25.49
C MET A 5 -15.25 2.27 -24.70
N ASN A 6 -16.15 3.00 -25.37
CA ASN A 6 -17.24 3.73 -24.70
C ASN A 6 -18.30 2.83 -24.03
N ASP A 7 -18.35 1.53 -24.38
CA ASP A 7 -19.28 0.56 -23.79
C ASP A 7 -18.65 -0.33 -22.73
N CYS A 8 -17.32 -0.27 -22.51
CA CYS A 8 -16.67 -1.05 -21.48
C CYS A 8 -16.84 -0.37 -20.12
N HIS A 9 -17.50 -1.06 -19.19
CA HIS A 9 -17.73 -0.60 -17.83
C HIS A 9 -17.21 -1.61 -16.83
N VAL A 10 -16.33 -1.19 -15.92
CA VAL A 10 -15.77 -2.06 -14.89
C VAL A 10 -16.22 -1.64 -13.49
N LEU A 11 -16.40 -2.61 -12.60
CA LEU A 11 -16.58 -2.41 -11.18
C LEU A 11 -15.23 -2.56 -10.48
N LEU A 12 -14.73 -1.52 -9.82
CA LEU A 12 -13.50 -1.54 -9.04
C LEU A 12 -13.83 -1.50 -7.55
N VAL A 13 -13.60 -2.60 -6.84
CA VAL A 13 -13.89 -2.74 -5.41
C VAL A 13 -12.59 -2.71 -4.61
N THR A 14 -12.46 -1.77 -3.68
CA THR A 14 -11.23 -1.59 -2.89
C THR A 14 -11.46 -1.78 -1.40
N PHE A 15 -10.46 -2.37 -0.73
CA PHE A 15 -10.43 -2.46 0.73
C PHE A 15 -10.50 -1.07 1.38
N PRO A 16 -11.22 -0.90 2.50
CA PRO A 16 -11.51 0.40 3.11
C PRO A 16 -10.34 1.03 3.88
N GLY A 17 -9.14 0.91 3.34
CA GLY A 17 -7.92 1.50 3.91
C GLY A 17 -7.29 2.53 2.98
N GLN A 18 -6.69 3.59 3.55
CA GLN A 18 -6.03 4.65 2.78
C GLN A 18 -5.01 4.08 1.79
N GLY A 19 -4.21 3.09 2.22
CA GLY A 19 -3.20 2.43 1.40
C GLY A 19 -3.76 1.65 0.21
N HIS A 20 -5.05 1.30 0.23
CA HIS A 20 -5.75 0.64 -0.87
C HIS A 20 -6.52 1.64 -1.74
N ILE A 21 -7.25 2.55 -1.11
CA ILE A 21 -8.10 3.53 -1.81
C ILE A 21 -7.27 4.44 -2.71
N ASN A 22 -6.15 4.97 -2.22
CA ASN A 22 -5.32 5.89 -2.99
C ASN A 22 -4.77 5.29 -4.29
N PRO A 23 -4.06 4.14 -4.28
CA PRO A 23 -3.59 3.54 -5.52
C PRO A 23 -4.72 3.09 -6.44
N SER A 24 -5.84 2.60 -5.87
CA SER A 24 -7.02 2.21 -6.66
C SER A 24 -7.66 3.40 -7.37
N LEU A 25 -7.70 4.55 -6.71
CA LEU A 25 -8.25 5.77 -7.32
C LEU A 25 -7.35 6.29 -8.45
N GLN A 26 -6.02 6.24 -8.28
CA GLN A 26 -5.08 6.56 -9.34
C GLN A 26 -5.19 5.58 -10.51
N PHE A 27 -5.38 4.30 -10.23
CA PHE A 27 -5.62 3.28 -11.25
C PHE A 27 -6.95 3.52 -11.99
N ALA A 28 -8.04 3.84 -11.27
CA ALA A 28 -9.32 4.19 -11.87
C ALA A 28 -9.20 5.39 -12.84
N LYS A 29 -8.47 6.44 -12.45
CA LYS A 29 -8.19 7.59 -13.32
C LYS A 29 -7.48 7.17 -14.62
N LYS A 30 -6.48 6.28 -14.52
CA LYS A 30 -5.77 5.75 -15.71
C LYS A 30 -6.69 4.95 -16.62
N LEU A 31 -7.58 4.12 -16.08
CA LEU A 31 -8.59 3.38 -16.86
C LEU A 31 -9.55 4.35 -17.58
N VAL A 32 -10.03 5.37 -16.88
CA VAL A 32 -10.91 6.39 -17.48
C VAL A 32 -10.20 7.15 -18.60
N ASN A 33 -8.92 7.50 -18.43
CA ASN A 33 -8.12 8.14 -19.48
C ASN A 33 -7.90 7.22 -20.70
N LEU A 34 -8.07 5.91 -20.55
CA LEU A 34 -8.07 4.93 -21.65
C LEU A 34 -9.48 4.66 -22.21
N GLY A 35 -10.50 5.44 -21.79
CA GLY A 35 -11.87 5.32 -22.29
C GLY A 35 -12.72 4.27 -21.58
N ILE A 36 -12.27 3.68 -20.49
CA ILE A 36 -13.02 2.69 -19.73
C ILE A 36 -13.86 3.38 -18.65
N LYS A 37 -15.17 3.11 -18.60
CA LYS A 37 -16.03 3.59 -17.51
C LYS A 37 -15.74 2.79 -16.24
N VAL A 38 -15.62 3.48 -15.11
CA VAL A 38 -15.32 2.86 -13.83
C VAL A 38 -16.37 3.23 -12.79
N THR A 39 -16.98 2.22 -12.16
CA THR A 39 -17.68 2.39 -10.89
C THR A 39 -16.73 1.99 -9.76
N PHE A 40 -16.32 2.97 -8.98
CA PHE A 40 -15.45 2.78 -7.83
C PHE A 40 -16.28 2.50 -6.57
N SER A 41 -15.97 1.43 -5.86
CA SER A 41 -16.70 0.99 -4.68
C SER A 41 -15.76 0.69 -3.51
N THR A 42 -16.17 1.12 -2.34
CA THR A 42 -15.53 0.80 -1.04
C THR A 42 -16.60 0.83 0.04
N SER A 43 -16.25 0.45 1.27
CA SER A 43 -17.21 0.47 2.37
C SER A 43 -17.71 1.88 2.68
N LEU A 44 -18.96 1.99 3.15
CA LEU A 44 -19.58 3.25 3.54
C LEU A 44 -18.81 3.92 4.70
N THR A 45 -18.27 3.13 5.62
CA THR A 45 -17.38 3.62 6.69
C THR A 45 -16.17 4.38 6.15
N ALA A 46 -15.50 3.85 5.13
CA ALA A 46 -14.35 4.54 4.51
C ALA A 46 -14.81 5.69 3.62
N PHE A 47 -15.86 5.49 2.83
CA PHE A 47 -16.39 6.47 1.89
C PHE A 47 -16.78 7.78 2.60
N ASN A 48 -17.46 7.69 3.73
CA ASN A 48 -17.88 8.85 4.52
C ASN A 48 -16.72 9.65 5.13
N ARG A 49 -15.50 9.08 5.13
CA ARG A 49 -14.29 9.77 5.59
C ARG A 49 -13.52 10.45 4.46
N ILE A 50 -13.89 10.21 3.20
CA ILE A 50 -13.23 10.85 2.07
C ILE A 50 -13.65 12.32 2.02
N SER A 51 -12.69 13.22 2.23
CA SER A 51 -12.95 14.67 2.31
C SER A 51 -13.36 15.28 0.97
N LYS A 52 -12.85 14.72 -0.14
CA LYS A 52 -13.13 15.21 -1.49
C LYS A 52 -13.01 14.07 -2.51
N LEU A 53 -14.04 13.89 -3.31
CA LEU A 53 -14.04 12.96 -4.44
C LEU A 53 -13.66 13.70 -5.73
N PRO A 54 -12.87 13.08 -6.62
CA PRO A 54 -12.64 13.65 -7.93
C PRO A 54 -13.92 13.62 -8.77
N ASN A 55 -14.22 14.72 -9.45
CA ASN A 55 -15.29 14.78 -10.43
C ASN A 55 -14.68 14.59 -11.83
N ILE A 56 -14.68 13.36 -12.31
CA ILE A 56 -14.09 12.96 -13.59
C ILE A 56 -15.16 12.24 -14.39
N GLU A 57 -15.40 12.67 -15.63
CA GLU A 57 -16.31 11.98 -16.54
C GLU A 57 -15.86 10.53 -16.74
N GLY A 58 -16.78 9.58 -16.66
CA GLY A 58 -16.48 8.15 -16.75
C GLY A 58 -16.13 7.49 -15.40
N LEU A 59 -15.94 8.26 -14.31
CA LEU A 59 -15.72 7.75 -12.96
C LEU A 59 -16.94 8.00 -12.07
N SER A 60 -17.58 6.95 -11.61
CA SER A 60 -18.69 7.00 -10.66
C SER A 60 -18.35 6.32 -9.34
N PHE A 61 -19.05 6.67 -8.27
CA PHE A 61 -18.81 6.15 -6.93
C PHE A 61 -20.09 5.52 -6.37
N THR A 62 -19.97 4.28 -5.90
CA THR A 62 -21.09 3.55 -5.28
C THR A 62 -20.58 2.81 -4.05
N PRO A 63 -20.66 3.42 -2.86
CA PRO A 63 -20.25 2.75 -1.62
C PRO A 63 -21.25 1.69 -1.22
N PHE A 64 -20.82 0.71 -0.41
CA PHE A 64 -21.68 -0.32 0.16
C PHE A 64 -21.63 -0.31 1.69
N SER A 65 -22.72 -0.76 2.31
CA SER A 65 -22.76 -0.96 3.76
C SER A 65 -21.76 -2.05 4.16
N ASP A 66 -20.96 -1.77 5.17
CA ASP A 66 -20.09 -2.73 5.84
C ASP A 66 -20.70 -3.25 7.15
N GLY A 67 -21.96 -2.90 7.41
CA GLY A 67 -22.69 -3.22 8.64
C GLY A 67 -22.36 -2.29 9.82
N TYR A 68 -21.34 -1.46 9.72
CA TYR A 68 -20.95 -0.45 10.70
C TYR A 68 -21.32 0.97 10.26
N ASP A 69 -21.31 1.24 8.97
CA ASP A 69 -21.75 2.49 8.33
C ASP A 69 -21.20 3.77 8.97
N GLY A 70 -19.90 3.74 9.26
CA GLY A 70 -19.18 4.85 9.88
C GLY A 70 -19.00 4.73 11.40
N LYS A 71 -19.55 3.73 12.06
CA LYS A 71 -19.40 3.49 13.49
C LYS A 71 -18.12 2.73 13.86
N PHE A 72 -17.45 2.09 12.91
CA PHE A 72 -16.18 1.42 13.14
C PHE A 72 -15.08 2.43 13.48
N LYS A 73 -14.51 2.31 14.67
CA LYS A 73 -13.49 3.24 15.20
C LYS A 73 -12.05 2.85 14.83
N GLY A 74 -11.84 1.75 14.14
CA GLY A 74 -10.50 1.29 13.72
C GLY A 74 -9.73 0.54 14.81
N SER A 75 -10.41 -0.04 15.80
CA SER A 75 -9.79 -0.91 16.81
C SER A 75 -9.37 -2.23 16.18
N LEU A 76 -8.16 -2.69 16.44
CA LEU A 76 -7.69 -4.00 16.00
C LEU A 76 -8.48 -5.14 16.66
N ASP A 77 -8.95 -4.96 17.90
CA ASP A 77 -9.75 -5.98 18.60
C ASP A 77 -11.14 -6.18 17.98
N GLU A 78 -11.68 -5.14 17.32
CA GLU A 78 -12.96 -5.21 16.60
C GLU A 78 -12.78 -5.56 15.11
N PHE A 79 -11.54 -5.64 14.64
CA PHE A 79 -11.26 -5.72 13.20
C PHE A 79 -11.71 -7.03 12.57
N GLU A 80 -11.60 -8.15 13.28
CA GLU A 80 -12.11 -9.44 12.77
C GLU A 80 -13.64 -9.40 12.55
N SER A 81 -14.38 -8.85 13.51
CA SER A 81 -15.82 -8.68 13.40
C SER A 81 -16.19 -7.70 12.28
N PHE A 82 -15.45 -6.60 12.17
CA PHE A 82 -15.61 -5.65 11.08
C PHE A 82 -15.34 -6.29 9.73
N TYR A 83 -14.24 -7.04 9.58
CA TYR A 83 -13.90 -7.71 8.33
C TYR A 83 -14.94 -8.76 7.94
N SER A 84 -15.42 -9.56 8.89
CA SER A 84 -16.47 -10.54 8.66
C SER A 84 -17.79 -9.89 8.20
N SER A 85 -18.15 -8.75 8.80
CA SER A 85 -19.31 -7.95 8.41
C SER A 85 -19.12 -7.32 7.02
N LEU A 86 -17.94 -6.78 6.74
CA LEU A 86 -17.55 -6.24 5.42
C LEU A 86 -17.71 -7.29 4.32
N VAL A 87 -17.23 -8.52 4.55
CA VAL A 87 -17.36 -9.65 3.61
C VAL A 87 -18.83 -10.00 3.39
N SER A 88 -19.61 -10.15 4.45
CA SER A 88 -21.01 -10.56 4.36
C SER A 88 -21.87 -9.53 3.61
N HIS A 89 -21.83 -8.26 4.02
CA HIS A 89 -22.62 -7.20 3.37
C HIS A 89 -22.10 -6.87 1.97
N GLY A 90 -20.77 -6.82 1.81
CA GLY A 90 -20.15 -6.54 0.53
C GLY A 90 -20.41 -7.60 -0.52
N SER A 91 -20.45 -8.90 -0.14
CA SER A 91 -20.75 -9.98 -1.08
C SER A 91 -22.18 -9.86 -1.64
N ILE A 92 -23.15 -9.54 -0.80
CA ILE A 92 -24.54 -9.29 -1.21
C ILE A 92 -24.59 -8.07 -2.16
N PHE A 93 -23.92 -6.97 -1.78
CA PHE A 93 -23.90 -5.75 -2.59
C PHE A 93 -23.29 -5.99 -3.97
N VAL A 94 -22.11 -6.65 -4.04
CA VAL A 94 -21.42 -6.91 -5.31
C VAL A 94 -22.28 -7.74 -6.25
N ALA A 95 -22.92 -8.80 -5.75
CA ALA A 95 -23.85 -9.58 -6.57
C ALA A 95 -25.04 -8.72 -7.07
N GLN A 96 -25.69 -7.99 -6.18
CA GLN A 96 -26.85 -7.17 -6.50
C GLN A 96 -26.55 -6.04 -7.50
N ILE A 97 -25.43 -5.34 -7.34
CA ILE A 97 -25.08 -4.24 -8.25
C ILE A 97 -24.76 -4.77 -9.65
N ILE A 98 -24.10 -5.93 -9.76
CA ILE A 98 -23.80 -6.55 -11.05
C ILE A 98 -25.11 -6.97 -11.75
N GLU A 99 -26.00 -7.65 -11.05
CA GLU A 99 -27.30 -8.09 -11.59
C GLU A 99 -28.20 -6.91 -11.97
N SER A 100 -28.29 -5.88 -11.10
CA SER A 100 -29.11 -4.68 -11.36
C SER A 100 -28.63 -3.95 -12.60
N ARG A 101 -27.32 -3.72 -12.74
CA ARG A 101 -26.76 -3.04 -13.92
C ARG A 101 -26.96 -3.82 -15.21
N ALA A 102 -26.90 -5.16 -15.13
CA ALA A 102 -27.20 -6.02 -16.27
C ALA A 102 -28.70 -5.92 -16.67
N ALA A 103 -29.61 -5.91 -15.70
CA ALA A 103 -31.06 -5.75 -15.93
C ALA A 103 -31.41 -4.37 -16.52
N GLU A 104 -30.65 -3.32 -16.17
CA GLU A 104 -30.79 -1.97 -16.73
C GLU A 104 -30.22 -1.84 -18.16
N GLY A 105 -29.60 -2.87 -18.71
CA GLY A 105 -28.96 -2.85 -20.03
C GLY A 105 -27.56 -2.24 -20.06
N HIS A 106 -26.94 -2.05 -18.91
CA HIS A 106 -25.60 -1.47 -18.73
C HIS A 106 -24.68 -2.39 -17.92
N PRO A 107 -24.45 -3.65 -18.33
CA PRO A 107 -23.69 -4.63 -17.55
C PRO A 107 -22.25 -4.20 -17.32
N PHE A 108 -21.71 -4.54 -16.17
CA PHE A 108 -20.26 -4.55 -15.99
C PHE A 108 -19.64 -5.64 -16.86
N LYS A 109 -18.55 -5.32 -17.54
CA LYS A 109 -17.79 -6.30 -18.35
C LYS A 109 -16.75 -7.04 -17.50
N HIS A 110 -16.30 -6.43 -16.43
CA HIS A 110 -15.24 -6.97 -15.61
C HIS A 110 -15.30 -6.42 -14.17
N VAL A 111 -14.83 -7.21 -13.21
CA VAL A 111 -14.66 -6.80 -11.82
C VAL A 111 -13.17 -6.72 -11.51
N ILE A 112 -12.73 -5.60 -10.94
CA ILE A 112 -11.37 -5.45 -10.42
C ILE A 112 -11.48 -5.29 -8.90
N TYR A 113 -10.62 -5.96 -8.17
CA TYR A 113 -10.62 -5.87 -6.71
C TYR A 113 -9.20 -5.83 -6.16
N THR A 114 -9.03 -5.27 -4.94
CA THR A 114 -7.70 -5.10 -4.36
C THR A 114 -7.32 -6.23 -3.39
N THR A 115 -6.06 -6.28 -3.02
CA THR A 115 -5.54 -7.12 -1.92
C THR A 115 -6.48 -7.13 -0.73
N LEU A 116 -6.64 -8.27 -0.06
CA LEU A 116 -7.57 -8.52 1.05
C LEU A 116 -9.07 -8.52 0.68
N MET A 117 -9.39 -8.52 -0.61
CA MET A 117 -10.77 -8.55 -1.12
C MET A 117 -11.05 -9.79 -1.98
N ALA A 118 -10.40 -10.93 -1.68
CA ALA A 118 -10.57 -12.19 -2.42
C ALA A 118 -12.02 -12.61 -2.56
N TRP A 119 -12.86 -12.34 -1.53
CA TRP A 119 -14.29 -12.60 -1.56
C TRP A 119 -15.01 -11.94 -2.74
N VAL A 120 -14.53 -10.77 -3.24
CA VAL A 120 -15.09 -10.12 -4.45
C VAL A 120 -14.87 -10.99 -5.67
N GLY A 121 -13.67 -11.53 -5.85
CA GLY A 121 -13.35 -12.44 -6.95
C GLY A 121 -14.16 -13.75 -6.84
N ILE A 122 -14.37 -14.28 -5.63
CA ILE A 122 -15.20 -15.46 -5.38
C ILE A 122 -16.66 -15.19 -5.80
N VAL A 123 -17.22 -14.03 -5.42
CA VAL A 123 -18.57 -13.63 -5.83
C VAL A 123 -18.65 -13.48 -7.35
N ALA A 124 -17.70 -12.77 -7.96
CA ALA A 124 -17.64 -12.57 -9.40
C ALA A 124 -17.62 -13.92 -10.15
N LYS A 125 -16.79 -14.86 -9.70
CA LYS A 125 -16.73 -16.22 -10.25
C LYS A 125 -18.07 -16.97 -10.11
N GLY A 126 -18.73 -16.81 -8.96
CA GLY A 126 -20.05 -17.46 -8.71
C GLY A 126 -21.16 -17.00 -9.64
N ILE A 127 -21.08 -15.77 -10.17
CA ILE A 127 -22.04 -15.19 -11.13
C ILE A 127 -21.49 -15.09 -12.56
N ASN A 128 -20.38 -15.77 -12.85
CA ASN A 128 -19.75 -15.88 -14.15
C ASN A 128 -19.36 -14.53 -14.80
N ILE A 129 -18.91 -13.56 -14.01
CA ILE A 129 -18.29 -12.34 -14.53
C ILE A 129 -16.76 -12.41 -14.34
N PRO A 130 -15.96 -12.09 -15.38
CA PRO A 130 -14.50 -12.12 -15.26
C PRO A 130 -14.01 -11.13 -14.19
N SER A 131 -12.97 -11.52 -13.46
CA SER A 131 -12.38 -10.64 -12.45
C SER A 131 -10.85 -10.66 -12.49
N THR A 132 -10.23 -9.58 -11.99
CA THR A 132 -8.77 -9.47 -11.87
C THR A 132 -8.43 -8.79 -10.55
N ILE A 133 -7.47 -9.33 -9.83
CA ILE A 133 -6.94 -8.65 -8.65
C ILE A 133 -5.96 -7.53 -9.04
N PHE A 134 -6.10 -6.38 -8.40
CA PHE A 134 -5.08 -5.34 -8.34
C PHE A 134 -4.31 -5.47 -7.02
N TRP A 135 -3.16 -6.11 -7.08
CA TRP A 135 -2.26 -6.31 -5.95
C TRP A 135 -1.49 -5.02 -5.67
N ILE A 136 -1.76 -4.39 -4.54
CA ILE A 136 -1.23 -3.06 -4.22
C ILE A 136 0.13 -3.09 -3.51
N GLN A 137 0.54 -4.24 -3.00
CA GLN A 137 1.84 -4.49 -2.37
C GLN A 137 2.88 -4.88 -3.43
N PRO A 138 4.18 -4.97 -3.10
CA PRO A 138 5.19 -5.51 -4.00
C PRO A 138 4.85 -6.91 -4.55
N ALA A 139 5.33 -7.22 -5.76
CA ALA A 139 5.21 -8.55 -6.35
C ALA A 139 5.87 -9.62 -5.46
N THR A 140 7.04 -9.31 -4.90
CA THR A 140 7.77 -10.16 -3.95
C THR A 140 6.90 -10.62 -2.78
N VAL A 141 5.99 -9.77 -2.28
CA VAL A 141 5.08 -10.11 -1.17
C VAL A 141 4.04 -11.14 -1.61
N LEU A 142 3.49 -11.01 -2.83
CA LEU A 142 2.57 -12.01 -3.39
C LEU A 142 3.28 -13.35 -3.59
N ASP A 143 4.50 -13.33 -4.12
CA ASP A 143 5.29 -14.54 -4.32
C ASP A 143 5.52 -15.30 -3.01
N ILE A 144 5.90 -14.56 -1.94
CA ILE A 144 6.12 -15.15 -0.62
C ILE A 144 4.82 -15.81 -0.11
N TYR A 145 3.68 -15.13 -0.20
CA TYR A 145 2.40 -15.73 0.20
C TYR A 145 2.04 -16.94 -0.65
N TYR A 146 2.23 -16.84 -1.96
CA TYR A 146 1.94 -17.94 -2.86
C TYR A 146 2.78 -19.18 -2.53
N TYR A 147 4.09 -19.02 -2.36
CA TYR A 147 4.99 -20.11 -1.94
C TYR A 147 4.63 -20.66 -0.56
N CYS A 148 4.27 -19.79 0.40
CA CYS A 148 3.91 -20.19 1.75
C CYS A 148 2.65 -21.08 1.78
N PHE A 149 1.67 -20.80 0.95
CA PHE A 149 0.38 -21.52 0.95
C PHE A 149 0.26 -22.55 -0.18
N THR A 150 1.36 -22.86 -0.88
CA THR A 150 1.43 -23.91 -1.92
C THR A 150 2.64 -24.82 -1.72
N ASP A 151 3.48 -24.96 -2.72
CA ASP A 151 4.52 -26.00 -2.83
C ASP A 151 5.68 -25.87 -1.83
N TYR A 152 5.86 -24.69 -1.21
CA TYR A 152 6.95 -24.40 -0.28
C TYR A 152 6.51 -24.30 1.18
N ALA A 153 5.28 -24.66 1.51
CA ALA A 153 4.73 -24.55 2.87
C ALA A 153 5.62 -25.14 3.96
N ASP A 154 6.31 -26.24 3.67
CA ASP A 154 7.19 -26.92 4.62
C ASP A 154 8.49 -26.12 4.92
N CYS A 155 8.96 -25.31 3.98
CA CYS A 155 10.10 -24.40 4.22
C CYS A 155 9.77 -23.36 5.28
N PHE A 156 8.54 -22.87 5.30
CA PHE A 156 8.09 -21.88 6.27
C PHE A 156 7.78 -22.50 7.64
N LYS A 157 7.16 -23.69 7.68
CA LYS A 157 6.86 -24.40 8.95
C LYS A 157 8.10 -24.79 9.73
N ASN A 158 9.18 -25.13 9.02
CA ASN A 158 10.43 -25.59 9.60
C ASN A 158 11.49 -24.49 9.75
N CYS A 159 11.13 -23.24 9.38
CA CYS A 159 12.04 -22.12 9.45
C CYS A 159 12.34 -21.73 10.91
N SER A 160 13.59 -21.91 11.34
CA SER A 160 14.08 -21.40 12.62
C SER A 160 14.36 -19.89 12.49
N GLN A 161 14.41 -19.17 13.63
CA GLN A 161 14.65 -17.71 13.65
C GLN A 161 15.97 -17.29 12.97
N ASP A 162 16.93 -18.20 12.88
CA ASP A 162 18.28 -17.95 12.35
C ASP A 162 18.50 -18.56 10.95
N GLN A 163 17.48 -19.16 10.35
CA GLN A 163 17.62 -19.83 9.07
C GLN A 163 17.03 -19.00 7.94
N ASP A 164 17.89 -18.57 7.01
CA ASP A 164 17.46 -17.95 5.77
C ASP A 164 16.76 -18.96 4.85
N VAL A 165 15.80 -18.46 4.09
CA VAL A 165 15.03 -19.22 3.09
C VAL A 165 15.35 -18.72 1.70
N ASP A 166 15.65 -19.65 0.79
CA ASP A 166 15.83 -19.37 -0.63
C ASP A 166 14.56 -19.78 -1.38
N LEU A 167 13.88 -18.81 -1.99
CA LEU A 167 12.69 -19.03 -2.82
C LEU A 167 13.01 -18.68 -4.28
N PRO A 168 12.50 -19.45 -5.26
CA PRO A 168 12.80 -19.19 -6.67
C PRO A 168 12.41 -17.78 -7.11
N GLY A 169 13.33 -17.07 -7.75
CA GLY A 169 13.09 -15.72 -8.27
C GLY A 169 13.05 -14.59 -7.23
N LEU A 170 13.25 -14.91 -5.95
CA LEU A 170 13.27 -13.94 -4.86
C LEU A 170 14.68 -13.76 -4.27
N PRO A 171 14.95 -12.64 -3.64
CA PRO A 171 16.17 -12.48 -2.85
C PRO A 171 16.13 -13.45 -1.65
N ARG A 172 17.30 -13.82 -1.16
CA ARG A 172 17.42 -14.61 0.08
C ARG A 172 16.80 -13.86 1.25
N LEU A 173 15.90 -14.54 1.97
CA LEU A 173 15.04 -13.96 3.00
C LEU A 173 15.33 -14.59 4.36
N SER A 174 15.44 -13.78 5.39
CA SER A 174 15.41 -14.22 6.78
C SER A 174 13.98 -14.13 7.35
N PRO A 175 13.68 -14.80 8.48
CA PRO A 175 12.33 -14.77 9.06
C PRO A 175 11.75 -13.38 9.31
N ARG A 176 12.59 -12.40 9.65
CA ARG A 176 12.20 -11.00 9.86
C ARG A 176 11.81 -10.26 8.57
N ASP A 177 12.11 -10.85 7.41
CA ASP A 177 11.83 -10.28 6.10
C ASP A 177 10.47 -10.75 5.55
N PHE A 178 9.86 -11.75 6.18
CA PHE A 178 8.56 -12.25 5.74
C PHE A 178 7.42 -11.30 6.12
N PRO A 179 6.37 -11.25 5.29
CA PRO A 179 5.11 -10.63 5.68
C PRO A 179 4.52 -11.30 6.92
N SER A 180 3.92 -10.52 7.83
CA SER A 180 3.44 -11.03 9.12
C SER A 180 2.48 -12.20 9.02
N PHE A 181 1.62 -12.24 7.99
CA PHE A 181 0.61 -13.31 7.86
C PHE A 181 1.22 -14.68 7.53
N VAL A 182 2.50 -14.75 7.17
CA VAL A 182 3.21 -16.03 7.00
C VAL A 182 3.28 -16.83 8.31
N PHE A 183 3.48 -16.14 9.44
CA PHE A 183 3.61 -16.76 10.76
C PHE A 183 2.43 -16.49 11.69
N THR A 184 1.39 -15.84 11.18
CA THR A 184 0.19 -15.55 11.98
C THR A 184 -0.71 -16.77 12.05
N ASP A 185 -1.11 -17.15 13.27
CA ASP A 185 -2.10 -18.21 13.47
C ASP A 185 -3.46 -17.78 12.90
N VAL A 186 -4.03 -18.64 12.07
CA VAL A 186 -5.34 -18.44 11.44
C VAL A 186 -6.48 -18.28 12.45
N ASN A 187 -6.30 -18.75 13.69
CA ASN A 187 -7.26 -18.61 14.79
C ASN A 187 -6.98 -17.40 15.69
N SER A 188 -5.93 -16.64 15.43
CA SER A 188 -5.62 -15.41 16.18
C SER A 188 -6.54 -14.26 15.76
N LYS A 189 -6.51 -13.17 16.52
CA LYS A 189 -7.24 -11.93 16.17
C LYS A 189 -6.86 -11.32 14.81
N TYR A 190 -5.75 -11.74 14.21
CA TYR A 190 -5.31 -11.36 12.87
C TYR A 190 -5.57 -12.43 11.80
N GLY A 191 -6.20 -13.55 12.18
CA GLY A 191 -6.49 -14.69 11.31
C GLY A 191 -7.34 -14.34 10.09
N TRP A 192 -8.17 -13.29 10.18
CA TRP A 192 -8.93 -12.76 9.05
C TRP A 192 -8.05 -12.41 7.84
N GLY A 193 -6.87 -11.83 8.09
CA GLY A 193 -5.92 -11.49 7.02
C GLY A 193 -5.30 -12.75 6.40
N VAL A 194 -4.92 -13.72 7.23
CA VAL A 194 -4.41 -15.03 6.76
C VAL A 194 -5.45 -15.73 5.89
N LYS A 195 -6.70 -15.82 6.36
CA LYS A 195 -7.82 -16.41 5.59
C LYS A 195 -7.99 -15.72 4.24
N SER A 196 -7.98 -14.38 4.23
CA SER A 196 -8.12 -13.63 2.98
C SER A 196 -6.98 -13.89 1.98
N ILE A 197 -5.75 -14.08 2.45
CA ILE A 197 -4.62 -14.43 1.59
C ILE A 197 -4.73 -15.88 1.09
N ILE A 198 -5.12 -16.81 1.92
CA ILE A 198 -5.38 -18.21 1.52
C ILE A 198 -6.45 -18.24 0.44
N ASP A 199 -7.60 -17.60 0.67
CA ASP A 199 -8.70 -17.51 -0.29
C ASP A 199 -8.21 -16.93 -1.64
N GLN A 200 -7.31 -15.93 -1.59
CA GLN A 200 -6.74 -15.32 -2.79
C GLN A 200 -5.85 -16.30 -3.56
N VAL A 201 -4.98 -17.04 -2.87
CA VAL A 201 -4.11 -18.04 -3.49
C VAL A 201 -4.94 -19.18 -4.08
N GLU A 202 -5.96 -19.66 -3.37
CA GLU A 202 -6.89 -20.69 -3.85
C GLU A 202 -7.67 -20.23 -5.09
N LEU A 203 -8.14 -18.96 -5.09
CA LEU A 203 -8.83 -18.38 -6.23
C LEU A 203 -7.93 -18.36 -7.47
N LEU A 204 -6.70 -17.85 -7.33
CA LEU A 204 -5.71 -17.82 -8.42
C LEU A 204 -5.40 -19.23 -8.94
N ASN A 205 -5.23 -20.22 -8.06
CA ASN A 205 -4.98 -21.61 -8.45
C ASN A 205 -6.20 -22.27 -9.14
N SER A 206 -7.38 -21.71 -8.97
CA SER A 206 -8.63 -22.24 -9.58
C SER A 206 -8.89 -21.68 -10.98
N GLU A 207 -8.08 -20.74 -11.45
CA GLU A 207 -8.16 -20.13 -12.77
C GLU A 207 -7.21 -20.82 -13.74
N GLU A 208 -7.60 -20.94 -15.01
CA GLU A 208 -6.77 -21.57 -16.05
C GLU A 208 -5.55 -20.70 -16.43
N ASN A 209 -5.74 -19.39 -16.50
CA ASN A 209 -4.70 -18.41 -16.84
C ASN A 209 -4.78 -17.22 -15.89
N PRO A 210 -4.43 -17.39 -14.61
CA PRO A 210 -4.57 -16.35 -13.60
C PRO A 210 -3.69 -15.15 -13.93
N ARG A 211 -4.28 -13.96 -13.85
CA ARG A 211 -3.59 -12.69 -14.09
C ARG A 211 -3.74 -11.76 -12.90
N VAL A 212 -2.63 -11.13 -12.52
CA VAL A 212 -2.56 -10.18 -11.42
C VAL A 212 -1.99 -8.87 -11.92
N LEU A 213 -2.69 -7.77 -11.71
CA LEU A 213 -2.13 -6.43 -11.86
C LEU A 213 -1.39 -6.07 -10.58
N VAL A 214 -0.16 -5.60 -10.69
CA VAL A 214 0.67 -5.29 -9.52
C VAL A 214 1.04 -3.82 -9.50
N ASN A 215 0.96 -3.18 -8.33
CA ASN A 215 1.35 -1.78 -8.14
C ASN A 215 2.88 -1.60 -8.06
N THR A 216 3.57 -2.16 -9.03
CA THR A 216 5.02 -2.08 -9.23
C THR A 216 5.32 -1.82 -10.71
N PHE A 217 6.57 -1.73 -11.11
CA PHE A 217 6.99 -1.63 -12.50
C PHE A 217 8.15 -2.58 -12.79
N ASP A 218 8.32 -2.94 -14.06
CA ASP A 218 9.20 -4.02 -14.49
C ASP A 218 10.63 -3.89 -13.96
N ASP A 219 11.24 -2.71 -14.06
CA ASP A 219 12.62 -2.52 -13.60
C ASP A 219 12.77 -2.66 -12.07
N LEU A 220 11.72 -2.39 -11.29
CA LEU A 220 11.79 -2.41 -9.83
C LEU A 220 11.77 -3.83 -9.26
N GLU A 221 10.95 -4.72 -9.86
CA GLU A 221 10.74 -6.09 -9.39
C GLU A 221 10.71 -7.09 -10.55
N PHE A 222 11.71 -7.00 -11.47
CA PHE A 222 11.75 -7.81 -12.69
C PHE A 222 11.68 -9.31 -12.42
N ASP A 223 12.46 -9.81 -11.46
CA ASP A 223 12.54 -11.22 -11.14
C ASP A 223 11.28 -11.72 -10.43
N ALA A 224 10.77 -10.96 -9.46
CA ALA A 224 9.55 -11.28 -8.73
C ALA A 224 8.34 -11.36 -9.66
N LEU A 225 8.15 -10.39 -10.57
CA LEU A 225 7.07 -10.43 -11.56
C LEU A 225 7.09 -11.69 -12.46
N ARG A 226 8.16 -12.47 -12.43
CA ARG A 226 8.39 -13.67 -13.26
C ARG A 226 8.68 -14.93 -12.45
N ALA A 227 8.63 -14.83 -11.12
CA ALA A 227 8.99 -15.93 -10.22
C ALA A 227 7.98 -17.10 -10.33
N LEU A 228 6.70 -16.80 -10.32
CA LEU A 228 5.61 -17.78 -10.41
C LEU A 228 5.28 -18.08 -11.89
N LYS A 229 5.55 -19.31 -12.34
CA LYS A 229 5.40 -19.70 -13.76
C LYS A 229 3.96 -19.94 -14.20
N ASN A 230 3.09 -20.25 -13.26
CA ASN A 230 1.67 -20.52 -13.46
C ASN A 230 0.78 -19.27 -13.28
N LEU A 231 1.38 -18.13 -13.04
CA LEU A 231 0.70 -16.87 -12.77
C LEU A 231 1.31 -15.76 -13.62
N THR A 232 0.46 -14.97 -14.29
CA THR A 232 0.91 -13.80 -15.04
C THR A 232 0.77 -12.54 -14.19
N MET A 233 1.88 -12.05 -13.65
CA MET A 233 1.93 -10.77 -12.96
C MET A 233 2.31 -9.63 -13.92
N VAL A 234 1.56 -8.54 -13.88
CA VAL A 234 1.71 -7.39 -14.78
C VAL A 234 1.93 -6.12 -13.98
N GLY A 235 3.13 -5.56 -14.05
CA GLY A 235 3.46 -4.30 -13.39
C GLY A 235 2.79 -3.11 -14.08
N ILE A 236 1.93 -2.38 -13.36
CA ILE A 236 1.18 -1.21 -13.86
C ILE A 236 1.39 0.05 -13.01
N GLY A 237 2.23 -0.05 -11.99
CA GLY A 237 2.56 1.03 -11.05
C GLY A 237 3.76 1.89 -11.47
N PRO A 238 4.15 2.81 -10.61
CA PRO A 238 3.49 3.12 -9.34
C PRO A 238 2.18 3.92 -9.54
N SER A 239 1.19 3.63 -8.70
CA SER A 239 -0.10 4.31 -8.71
C SER A 239 -0.07 5.52 -7.77
N ILE A 240 0.55 6.60 -8.23
CA ILE A 240 0.65 7.88 -7.54
C ILE A 240 0.24 9.03 -8.49
N PRO A 241 -0.11 10.21 -7.97
CA PRO A 241 -0.56 11.32 -8.79
C PRO A 241 0.42 11.71 -9.88
N SER A 242 -0.09 12.07 -11.07
CA SER A 242 0.67 12.41 -12.25
C SER A 242 1.69 13.54 -12.01
N ALA A 243 1.33 14.56 -11.23
CA ALA A 243 2.25 15.64 -10.89
C ALA A 243 3.58 15.20 -10.24
N PHE A 244 3.60 14.00 -9.62
CA PHE A 244 4.81 13.44 -8.99
C PHE A 244 5.53 12.40 -9.86
N LEU A 245 4.94 12.02 -11.01
CA LEU A 245 5.47 10.99 -11.92
C LEU A 245 5.80 11.57 -13.29
N ASP A 246 4.83 11.50 -14.20
CA ASP A 246 4.97 11.83 -15.61
C ASP A 246 4.74 13.32 -15.91
N GLY A 247 4.04 14.03 -15.01
CA GLY A 247 3.70 15.43 -15.16
C GLY A 247 2.65 15.73 -16.22
N ASN A 248 2.00 14.70 -16.80
CA ASN A 248 1.00 14.86 -17.85
C ASN A 248 -0.22 15.65 -17.36
N ASP A 249 -0.58 15.51 -16.09
CA ASP A 249 -1.55 16.36 -15.41
C ASP A 249 -0.93 17.03 -14.18
N PRO A 250 -0.37 18.25 -14.31
CA PRO A 250 0.23 18.98 -13.19
C PRO A 250 -0.78 19.41 -12.13
N LEU A 251 -2.09 19.33 -12.42
CA LEU A 251 -3.16 19.61 -11.45
C LEU A 251 -3.50 18.37 -10.60
N ASP A 252 -3.16 17.17 -11.05
CA ASP A 252 -3.31 15.94 -10.28
C ASP A 252 -2.22 15.82 -9.19
N LYS A 253 -2.32 16.67 -8.17
CA LYS A 253 -1.37 16.75 -7.04
C LYS A 253 -1.81 15.97 -5.81
N SER A 254 -3.02 15.43 -5.79
CA SER A 254 -3.63 14.74 -4.66
C SER A 254 -4.07 13.35 -5.07
N PHE A 255 -3.93 12.38 -4.15
CA PHE A 255 -4.56 11.07 -4.33
C PHE A 255 -6.08 11.16 -4.44
N GLY A 256 -6.68 12.25 -3.96
CA GLY A 256 -8.10 12.56 -4.11
C GLY A 256 -9.01 11.81 -3.13
N ALA A 257 -8.45 11.13 -2.14
CA ALA A 257 -9.20 10.34 -1.16
C ALA A 257 -8.52 10.38 0.20
N ASP A 258 -8.34 11.57 0.78
CA ASP A 258 -7.79 11.70 2.13
C ASP A 258 -8.86 11.34 3.17
N LEU A 259 -8.67 10.22 3.86
CA LEU A 259 -9.55 9.73 4.91
C LEU A 259 -9.39 10.49 6.24
N ARG A 260 -8.42 11.38 6.33
CA ARG A 260 -8.11 12.17 7.54
C ARG A 260 -7.77 13.61 7.17
N TRP A 261 -8.19 14.51 8.02
CA TRP A 261 -7.86 15.93 7.90
C TRP A 261 -6.41 16.17 8.33
N SER A 262 -5.67 16.97 7.58
CA SER A 262 -4.39 17.50 8.03
C SER A 262 -4.66 18.78 8.83
N SER A 263 -4.01 18.92 9.99
CA SER A 263 -3.97 20.19 10.69
C SER A 263 -2.92 21.09 10.08
N GLU A 264 -3.28 22.36 9.93
CA GLU A 264 -2.45 23.55 9.75
C GLU A 264 -1.19 23.58 8.85
N ASN A 265 -0.78 24.76 8.49
CA ASN A 265 0.26 25.30 7.61
C ASN A 265 1.71 24.76 7.76
N TYR A 266 1.89 23.42 7.85
CA TYR A 266 3.23 22.81 7.84
C TYR A 266 4.00 23.10 6.54
N MET A 267 3.29 23.42 5.44
CA MET A 267 3.92 23.77 4.18
C MET A 267 4.71 25.06 4.29
N ASP A 268 4.12 26.10 4.93
CA ASP A 268 4.80 27.37 5.14
C ASP A 268 6.08 27.19 5.98
N TRP A 269 6.01 26.32 6.98
CA TRP A 269 7.19 25.97 7.77
C TRP A 269 8.22 25.18 6.94
N LEU A 270 7.82 24.19 6.16
CA LEU A 270 8.74 23.43 5.30
C LEU A 270 9.46 24.33 4.29
N ASP A 271 8.76 25.32 3.76
CA ASP A 271 9.34 26.29 2.81
C ASP A 271 10.43 27.18 3.45
N THR A 272 10.46 27.31 4.79
CA THR A 272 11.55 27.98 5.51
C THR A 272 12.78 27.09 5.74
N MET A 273 12.64 25.76 5.60
CA MET A 273 13.71 24.82 5.90
C MET A 273 14.70 24.67 4.74
N THR A 274 15.96 24.38 5.09
CA THR A 274 16.95 24.01 4.10
C THR A 274 16.51 22.73 3.37
N LYS A 275 16.65 22.74 2.05
CA LYS A 275 16.30 21.57 1.25
C LYS A 275 17.02 20.32 1.76
N GLU A 276 16.27 19.21 1.89
CA GLU A 276 16.78 17.90 2.33
C GLU A 276 17.31 17.88 3.78
N SER A 277 16.91 18.84 4.64
CA SER A 277 17.33 18.89 6.04
C SER A 277 16.32 18.29 7.04
N VAL A 278 15.07 18.10 6.62
CA VAL A 278 13.96 17.68 7.50
C VAL A 278 13.76 16.17 7.47
N ILE A 279 13.65 15.56 8.64
CA ILE A 279 13.29 14.14 8.80
C ILE A 279 11.77 14.04 8.77
N TYR A 280 11.21 13.30 7.80
CA TYR A 280 9.78 13.01 7.73
C TYR A 280 9.48 11.65 8.33
N ILE A 281 8.59 11.59 9.33
CA ILE A 281 8.25 10.37 10.06
C ILE A 281 6.75 10.08 9.92
N ALA A 282 6.42 8.93 9.35
CA ALA A 282 5.04 8.48 9.19
C ALA A 282 4.91 6.97 9.30
N PHE A 283 3.86 6.51 9.96
CA PHE A 283 3.51 5.10 10.08
C PHE A 283 2.20 4.79 9.37
N GLY A 284 2.03 3.54 8.96
CA GLY A 284 0.84 3.07 8.25
C GLY A 284 -0.47 3.34 9.02
N SER A 285 -1.58 3.53 8.30
CA SER A 285 -2.87 3.92 8.90
C SER A 285 -3.46 2.91 9.89
N TYR A 286 -3.03 1.67 9.83
CA TYR A 286 -3.42 0.58 10.74
C TYR A 286 -2.28 0.12 11.67
N SER A 287 -1.13 0.79 11.67
CA SER A 287 -0.03 0.47 12.59
C SER A 287 -0.34 1.02 13.98
N GLU A 288 -0.38 0.16 14.99
CA GLU A 288 -0.36 0.57 16.39
C GLU A 288 1.09 0.71 16.84
N ILE A 289 1.45 1.88 17.30
CA ILE A 289 2.78 2.17 17.82
C ILE A 289 2.69 2.11 19.35
N SER A 290 3.49 1.26 19.97
CA SER A 290 3.51 1.19 21.43
C SER A 290 4.06 2.50 22.03
N SER A 291 3.65 2.83 23.26
CA SER A 291 4.17 4.00 23.98
C SER A 291 5.69 3.92 24.14
N GLN A 292 6.23 2.71 24.32
CA GLN A 292 7.68 2.48 24.40
C GLN A 292 8.38 2.84 23.08
N LEU A 293 7.86 2.38 21.94
CA LEU A 293 8.44 2.70 20.63
C LEU A 293 8.33 4.19 20.33
N MET A 294 7.21 4.83 20.68
CA MET A 294 7.04 6.28 20.57
C MET A 294 8.12 7.04 21.37
N GLU A 295 8.35 6.62 22.61
CA GLU A 295 9.40 7.20 23.48
C GLU A 295 10.79 7.04 22.86
N GLU A 296 11.14 5.85 22.36
CA GLU A 296 12.44 5.59 21.75
C GLU A 296 12.66 6.40 20.46
N ILE A 297 11.61 6.57 19.64
CA ILE A 297 11.64 7.46 18.47
C ILE A 297 11.87 8.90 18.91
N GLY A 298 11.07 9.40 19.87
CA GLY A 298 11.19 10.76 20.39
C GLY A 298 12.58 11.07 20.94
N GLN A 299 13.09 10.20 21.77
CA GLN A 299 14.45 10.33 22.33
C GLN A 299 15.54 10.26 21.24
N GLY A 300 15.36 9.41 20.23
CA GLY A 300 16.26 9.34 19.09
C GLY A 300 16.30 10.64 18.29
N LEU A 301 15.14 11.27 18.06
CA LEU A 301 15.03 12.57 17.39
C LEU A 301 15.68 13.69 18.19
N VAL A 302 15.44 13.74 19.51
CA VAL A 302 16.10 14.69 20.41
C VAL A 302 17.62 14.56 20.28
N LYS A 303 18.15 13.34 20.32
CA LYS A 303 19.59 13.06 20.17
C LYS A 303 20.14 13.45 18.79
N CYS A 304 19.34 13.37 17.74
CA CYS A 304 19.74 13.78 16.39
C CYS A 304 19.87 15.31 16.26
N GLY A 305 19.08 16.10 16.99
CA GLY A 305 19.08 17.56 16.95
C GLY A 305 18.73 18.17 15.59
N ARG A 306 18.08 17.41 14.70
CA ARG A 306 17.68 17.82 13.35
C ARG A 306 16.20 18.21 13.30
N PRO A 307 15.78 19.12 12.40
CA PRO A 307 14.38 19.40 12.20
C PRO A 307 13.65 18.14 11.70
N PHE A 308 12.44 17.92 12.20
CA PHE A 308 11.63 16.78 11.81
C PHE A 308 10.16 17.13 11.65
N LEU A 309 9.48 16.33 10.85
CA LEU A 309 8.04 16.36 10.62
C LEU A 309 7.48 14.99 10.97
N TRP A 310 6.80 14.88 12.12
CA TRP A 310 6.28 13.62 12.61
C TRP A 310 4.77 13.56 12.51
N VAL A 311 4.28 12.53 11.81
CA VAL A 311 2.85 12.24 11.67
C VAL A 311 2.36 11.42 12.84
N ILE A 312 1.66 12.06 13.77
CA ILE A 312 1.06 11.41 14.94
C ILE A 312 -0.47 11.43 14.79
N ARG A 313 -1.13 10.38 15.29
CA ARG A 313 -2.58 10.26 15.28
C ARG A 313 -3.11 10.51 16.69
N GLU A 314 -4.26 11.19 16.75
CA GLU A 314 -5.03 11.32 17.98
C GLU A 314 -5.45 9.95 18.52
N GLU A 315 -5.34 9.74 19.83
CA GLU A 315 -5.80 8.53 20.50
C GLU A 315 -7.33 8.43 20.50
N LYS A 316 -7.88 7.21 20.60
CA LYS A 316 -9.33 6.95 20.60
C LYS A 316 -10.07 7.59 21.79
N GLU A 317 -9.39 7.75 22.91
CA GLU A 317 -9.92 8.37 24.13
C GLU A 317 -9.78 9.89 24.16
N GLY A 318 -9.26 10.48 23.07
CA GLY A 318 -8.90 11.90 22.98
C GLY A 318 -7.48 12.18 23.51
N GLY A 319 -6.85 13.20 22.95
CA GLY A 319 -5.46 13.54 23.23
C GLY A 319 -4.46 12.91 22.25
N TYR A 320 -3.24 13.34 22.36
CA TYR A 320 -2.17 12.88 21.46
C TYR A 320 -1.14 12.08 22.24
N PRO A 321 -0.64 10.95 21.68
CA PRO A 321 0.31 10.08 22.35
C PRO A 321 1.59 10.79 22.79
N GLU A 322 2.04 11.81 22.05
CA GLU A 322 3.22 12.60 22.40
C GLU A 322 3.07 13.37 23.73
N GLU A 323 1.84 13.63 24.19
CA GLU A 323 1.60 14.27 25.49
C GLU A 323 2.06 13.43 26.66
N LYS A 324 2.25 12.12 26.44
CA LYS A 324 2.71 11.15 27.43
C LYS A 324 4.21 10.89 27.37
N LEU A 325 4.94 11.46 26.38
CA LEU A 325 6.37 11.25 26.23
C LEU A 325 7.16 11.97 27.32
N THR A 326 8.19 11.30 27.86
CA THR A 326 9.10 11.91 28.84
C THR A 326 9.97 13.01 28.22
N CYS A 327 10.25 12.91 26.91
CA CYS A 327 11.01 13.90 26.14
C CYS A 327 10.15 15.00 25.50
N LYS A 328 8.89 15.15 25.91
CA LYS A 328 7.96 16.13 25.35
C LYS A 328 8.52 17.56 25.37
N GLU A 329 9.06 18.00 26.50
CA GLU A 329 9.61 19.35 26.64
C GLU A 329 10.81 19.61 25.72
N GLU A 330 11.67 18.60 25.52
CA GLU A 330 12.79 18.68 24.59
C GLU A 330 12.33 18.71 23.14
N LEU A 331 11.32 17.89 22.79
CA LEU A 331 10.69 17.93 21.47
C LEU A 331 10.00 19.27 21.23
N GLU A 332 9.32 19.83 22.24
CA GLU A 332 8.69 21.16 22.16
C GLU A 332 9.71 22.30 21.98
N LYS A 333 10.86 22.24 22.64
CA LYS A 333 11.96 23.20 22.40
C LYS A 333 12.50 23.14 20.98
N GLN A 334 12.42 21.99 20.33
CA GLN A 334 12.75 21.82 18.92
C GLN A 334 11.57 22.17 17.99
N ARG A 335 10.35 22.45 18.54
CA ARG A 335 9.13 22.77 17.78
C ARG A 335 9.25 24.05 16.94
N GLU A 336 10.11 25.00 17.27
CA GLU A 336 10.41 26.11 16.37
C GLU A 336 10.98 25.62 15.02
N ASN A 337 11.42 24.35 14.99
CA ASN A 337 11.94 23.64 13.81
C ASN A 337 11.08 22.41 13.40
N CYS A 338 9.86 22.23 13.94
CA CYS A 338 9.05 21.02 13.73
C CYS A 338 7.61 21.34 13.41
N ALA A 339 6.98 20.57 12.51
CA ALA A 339 5.56 20.59 12.26
C ALA A 339 4.96 19.18 12.34
N LEU A 340 3.74 19.06 12.84
CA LEU A 340 3.00 17.81 13.00
C LEU A 340 2.03 17.62 11.84
N VAL A 341 2.09 16.50 11.11
CA VAL A 341 1.21 16.22 9.96
C VAL A 341 0.75 14.78 9.87
N LEU A 342 -0.46 14.60 9.40
CA LEU A 342 -1.13 13.33 9.16
C LEU A 342 -1.03 12.95 7.67
N ALA A 343 -0.10 12.06 7.24
CA ALA A 343 -0.10 11.55 5.87
C ALA A 343 0.70 10.27 5.64
N SER A 344 0.37 9.56 4.59
CA SER A 344 0.90 8.24 4.19
C SER A 344 1.70 8.28 2.88
N GLY A 345 2.71 7.39 2.80
CA GLY A 345 3.22 6.71 1.60
C GLY A 345 3.64 7.52 0.37
N LYS A 346 4.82 8.21 0.41
CA LYS A 346 5.39 8.88 -0.77
C LYS A 346 6.90 8.66 -0.98
N SER A 347 7.51 7.66 -0.34
CA SER A 347 8.98 7.62 -0.21
C SER A 347 9.73 7.25 -1.49
N LEU A 348 9.33 6.22 -2.24
CA LEU A 348 10.06 5.81 -3.46
C LEU A 348 10.02 6.91 -4.56
N SER A 349 8.86 7.53 -4.74
CA SER A 349 8.66 8.59 -5.74
C SER A 349 9.33 9.93 -5.36
N SER A 350 9.64 10.12 -4.08
CA SER A 350 10.38 11.33 -3.64
C SER A 350 11.85 11.30 -4.07
N GLY A 351 12.45 10.11 -4.22
CA GLY A 351 13.87 9.94 -4.51
C GLY A 351 14.76 10.28 -3.30
N MET A 352 14.20 10.12 -2.09
CA MET A 352 14.92 10.36 -0.84
C MET A 352 15.28 9.04 -0.16
N PRO A 353 16.41 8.97 0.55
CA PRO A 353 16.76 7.83 1.39
C PRO A 353 15.71 7.54 2.49
N ILE A 354 15.59 6.28 2.88
CA ILE A 354 14.58 5.78 3.80
C ILE A 354 15.21 5.15 5.04
N VAL A 355 14.67 5.45 6.22
CA VAL A 355 14.86 4.62 7.41
C VAL A 355 13.60 3.77 7.58
N ALA A 356 13.73 2.46 7.38
CA ALA A 356 12.63 1.53 7.47
C ALA A 356 12.48 0.99 8.90
N CYS A 357 11.31 1.22 9.49
CA CYS A 357 10.91 0.69 10.80
C CYS A 357 9.68 -0.22 10.61
N PRO A 358 9.88 -1.50 10.27
CA PRO A 358 8.77 -2.41 10.00
C PRO A 358 8.08 -2.81 11.30
N LEU A 359 6.75 -2.72 11.30
CA LEU A 359 5.90 -3.08 12.43
C LEU A 359 5.02 -4.28 12.10
N TRP A 360 4.36 -4.28 10.92
CA TRP A 360 3.33 -5.26 10.61
C TRP A 360 3.08 -5.43 9.10
N THR A 361 2.29 -6.42 8.71
CA THR A 361 1.91 -6.79 7.33
C THR A 361 3.13 -7.07 6.42
N ASP A 362 3.23 -6.40 5.31
CA ASP A 362 4.28 -6.52 4.30
C ASP A 362 5.55 -5.72 4.63
N GLN A 363 5.57 -4.98 5.75
CA GLN A 363 6.63 -4.03 6.06
C GLN A 363 8.00 -4.70 6.28
N GLY A 364 8.04 -5.96 6.76
CA GLY A 364 9.28 -6.75 6.88
C GLY A 364 9.93 -6.95 5.51
N CYS A 365 9.14 -7.39 4.53
CA CYS A 365 9.57 -7.56 3.14
C CYS A 365 9.96 -6.20 2.52
N ASN A 366 9.14 -5.17 2.71
CA ASN A 366 9.45 -3.84 2.20
C ASN A 366 10.78 -3.30 2.73
N ALA A 367 11.08 -3.52 4.02
CA ALA A 367 12.35 -3.12 4.62
C ALA A 367 13.55 -3.86 4.00
N LYS A 368 13.39 -5.16 3.69
CA LYS A 368 14.37 -5.96 2.95
C LYS A 368 14.62 -5.39 1.55
N LEU A 369 13.56 -5.12 0.81
CA LEU A 369 13.66 -4.55 -0.53
C LEU A 369 14.35 -3.17 -0.49
N VAL A 370 13.97 -2.30 0.44
CA VAL A 370 14.56 -0.97 0.63
C VAL A 370 16.06 -1.04 0.89
N GLN A 371 16.49 -1.93 1.80
CA GLN A 371 17.88 -1.99 2.25
C GLN A 371 18.78 -2.78 1.30
N ASP A 372 18.36 -3.99 0.91
CA ASP A 372 19.26 -4.97 0.30
C ASP A 372 19.10 -5.04 -1.23
N VAL A 373 17.89 -4.86 -1.74
CA VAL A 373 17.58 -4.98 -3.17
C VAL A 373 17.68 -3.62 -3.87
N TRP A 374 16.87 -2.66 -3.43
CA TRP A 374 16.87 -1.32 -4.04
C TRP A 374 17.99 -0.43 -3.52
N LYS A 375 18.51 -0.72 -2.33
CA LYS A 375 19.61 0.01 -1.67
C LYS A 375 19.35 1.51 -1.58
N ILE A 376 18.14 1.86 -1.16
CA ILE A 376 17.68 3.25 -1.01
C ILE A 376 17.51 3.66 0.44
N GLY A 377 17.86 2.79 1.38
CA GLY A 377 17.68 3.09 2.79
C GLY A 377 18.36 2.08 3.70
N VAL A 378 18.07 2.21 4.98
CA VAL A 378 18.52 1.32 6.05
C VAL A 378 17.34 0.87 6.88
N ARG A 379 17.41 -0.34 7.44
CA ARG A 379 16.43 -0.87 8.36
C ARG A 379 16.91 -0.72 9.79
N VAL A 380 16.02 -0.35 10.71
CA VAL A 380 16.31 -0.39 12.15
C VAL A 380 16.39 -1.84 12.61
N ASN A 381 17.30 -2.11 13.57
CA ASN A 381 17.43 -3.40 14.20
C ASN A 381 16.83 -3.33 15.62
N ALA A 382 16.05 -4.34 15.97
CA ALA A 382 15.61 -4.50 17.35
C ALA A 382 16.73 -5.13 18.19
N SER A 383 16.74 -4.85 19.50
CA SER A 383 17.56 -5.52 20.48
C SER A 383 17.14 -6.99 20.66
N GLU A 384 17.85 -7.75 21.46
CA GLU A 384 17.50 -9.14 21.83
C GLU A 384 16.12 -9.21 22.52
N GLU A 385 15.68 -8.11 23.13
CA GLU A 385 14.37 -7.97 23.78
C GLU A 385 13.25 -7.60 22.78
N GLY A 386 13.57 -7.45 21.49
CA GLY A 386 12.62 -7.09 20.43
C GLY A 386 12.28 -5.59 20.37
N VAL A 387 13.03 -4.73 21.07
CA VAL A 387 12.81 -3.28 21.13
C VAL A 387 13.79 -2.57 20.22
N VAL A 388 13.30 -1.61 19.41
CA VAL A 388 14.16 -0.69 18.68
C VAL A 388 14.48 0.49 19.58
N GLU A 389 15.75 0.61 19.94
CA GLU A 389 16.24 1.62 20.89
C GLU A 389 16.53 2.96 20.19
N ARG A 390 16.51 4.04 20.97
CA ARG A 390 16.79 5.42 20.55
C ARG A 390 18.12 5.59 19.83
N ASP A 391 19.15 4.86 20.26
CA ASP A 391 20.48 4.95 19.66
C ASP A 391 20.52 4.28 18.28
N GLU A 392 19.69 3.28 18.06
CA GLU A 392 19.51 2.67 16.73
C GLU A 392 18.78 3.61 15.77
N PHE A 393 17.72 4.32 16.23
CA PHE A 393 17.08 5.36 15.43
C PHE A 393 18.08 6.45 15.05
N LYS A 394 18.83 6.96 16.03
CA LYS A 394 19.88 7.95 15.75
C LYS A 394 20.90 7.44 14.74
N ARG A 395 21.44 6.23 14.93
CA ARG A 395 22.40 5.60 14.01
C ARG A 395 21.83 5.52 12.57
N CYS A 396 20.61 5.06 12.40
CA CYS A 396 19.99 4.95 11.09
C CYS A 396 19.74 6.31 10.45
N ILE A 397 19.30 7.30 11.23
CA ILE A 397 19.11 8.67 10.77
C ILE A 397 20.45 9.29 10.35
N ASP A 398 21.50 9.12 11.12
CA ASP A 398 22.83 9.63 10.78
C ASP A 398 23.32 9.04 9.45
N ILE A 399 23.15 7.75 9.21
CA ILE A 399 23.54 7.12 7.93
C ILE A 399 22.85 7.77 6.71
N VAL A 400 21.58 8.17 6.84
CA VAL A 400 20.83 8.75 5.72
C VAL A 400 20.94 10.27 5.62
N MET A 401 21.39 10.94 6.69
CA MET A 401 21.38 12.40 6.80
C MET A 401 22.78 13.02 6.89
N GLU A 402 23.80 12.32 7.42
CA GLU A 402 25.17 12.84 7.52
C GLU A 402 25.91 12.69 6.20
N ASP A 403 26.74 13.68 5.90
CA ASP A 403 27.56 13.66 4.69
C ASP A 403 28.57 12.50 4.75
N GLY A 404 28.59 11.67 3.70
CA GLY A 404 29.44 10.50 3.62
C GLY A 404 29.10 9.61 2.42
N GLU A 405 29.99 8.67 2.11
CA GLU A 405 29.86 7.77 0.96
C GLU A 405 28.53 6.99 0.97
N LYS A 406 28.10 6.54 2.16
CA LYS A 406 26.86 5.75 2.27
C LYS A 406 25.62 6.57 1.95
N ARG A 407 25.52 7.79 2.46
CA ARG A 407 24.42 8.72 2.11
C ARG A 407 24.39 8.98 0.61
N GLU A 408 25.52 9.26 0.00
CA GLU A 408 25.59 9.54 -1.44
C GLU A 408 25.20 8.32 -2.28
N GLU A 409 25.60 7.11 -1.86
CA GLU A 409 25.14 5.86 -2.48
C GLU A 409 23.61 5.73 -2.42
N LEU A 410 23.02 5.90 -1.23
CA LEU A 410 21.57 5.79 -1.00
C LEU A 410 20.81 6.84 -1.82
N LYS A 411 21.26 8.07 -1.85
CA LYS A 411 20.66 9.16 -2.66
C LYS A 411 20.74 8.87 -4.15
N LYS A 412 21.88 8.41 -4.64
CA LYS A 412 22.06 8.02 -6.04
C LYS A 412 21.08 6.92 -6.44
N ASN A 413 20.93 5.90 -5.60
CA ASN A 413 20.00 4.81 -5.85
C ASN A 413 18.55 5.27 -5.77
N ALA A 414 18.17 6.06 -4.76
CA ALA A 414 16.82 6.61 -4.62
C ALA A 414 16.43 7.47 -5.84
N LYS A 415 17.38 8.31 -6.31
CA LYS A 415 17.18 9.07 -7.54
C LYS A 415 17.01 8.16 -8.77
N LYS A 416 17.85 7.13 -8.91
CA LYS A 416 17.74 6.14 -10.01
C LYS A 416 16.34 5.54 -10.06
N TRP A 417 15.83 5.02 -8.94
CA TRP A 417 14.52 4.38 -8.90
C TRP A 417 13.37 5.36 -9.14
N LYS A 418 13.47 6.59 -8.64
CA LYS A 418 12.53 7.67 -8.99
C LYS A 418 12.51 7.94 -10.49
N ASP A 419 13.66 8.04 -11.12
CA ASP A 419 13.77 8.32 -12.55
C ASP A 419 13.20 7.14 -13.37
N LEU A 420 13.51 5.88 -13.01
CA LEU A 420 12.94 4.69 -13.63
C LEU A 420 11.42 4.59 -13.45
N ALA A 421 10.89 4.94 -12.27
CA ALA A 421 9.46 5.00 -12.02
C ALA A 421 8.76 6.00 -12.97
N LYS A 422 9.38 7.16 -13.21
CA LYS A 422 8.88 8.14 -14.18
C LYS A 422 8.92 7.60 -15.60
N GLU A 423 10.02 6.94 -16.00
CA GLU A 423 10.14 6.32 -17.33
C GLU A 423 9.06 5.26 -17.55
N ALA A 424 8.83 4.38 -16.56
CA ALA A 424 7.82 3.33 -16.64
C ALA A 424 6.40 3.90 -16.88
N MET A 425 6.13 5.10 -16.41
CA MET A 425 4.82 5.76 -16.51
C MET A 425 4.64 6.62 -17.78
N LYS A 426 5.70 6.87 -18.56
CA LYS A 426 5.58 7.58 -19.83
C LYS A 426 4.71 6.80 -20.83
N GLU A 427 4.28 7.45 -21.89
CA GLU A 427 3.38 6.86 -22.90
C GLU A 427 3.86 5.51 -23.45
N ASN A 428 5.16 5.36 -23.67
CA ASN A 428 5.81 4.12 -24.14
C ASN A 428 6.55 3.38 -23.05
N GLY A 429 6.36 3.77 -21.78
CA GLY A 429 6.98 3.12 -20.63
C GLY A 429 6.28 1.80 -20.28
N SER A 430 7.03 0.91 -19.60
CA SER A 430 6.59 -0.46 -19.33
C SER A 430 5.22 -0.54 -18.67
N SER A 431 4.97 0.23 -17.61
CA SER A 431 3.69 0.20 -16.89
C SER A 431 2.51 0.69 -17.74
N ASN A 432 2.72 1.69 -18.58
CA ASN A 432 1.67 2.21 -19.46
C ASN A 432 1.38 1.26 -20.62
N VAL A 433 2.42 0.68 -21.21
CA VAL A 433 2.30 -0.37 -22.24
C VAL A 433 1.58 -1.59 -21.68
N ASN A 434 1.96 -2.05 -20.50
CA ASN A 434 1.34 -3.17 -19.80
C ASN A 434 -0.15 -2.91 -19.51
N LEU A 435 -0.49 -1.71 -19.06
CA LEU A 435 -1.89 -1.35 -18.79
C LEU A 435 -2.71 -1.29 -20.09
N LYS A 436 -2.17 -0.70 -21.16
CA LYS A 436 -2.83 -0.67 -22.47
C LYS A 436 -3.06 -2.08 -23.03
N ALA A 437 -2.06 -2.98 -22.88
CA ALA A 437 -2.19 -4.39 -23.26
C ALA A 437 -3.30 -5.08 -22.46
N TYR A 438 -3.33 -4.91 -21.14
CA TYR A 438 -4.39 -5.45 -20.29
C TYR A 438 -5.78 -4.95 -20.71
N VAL A 439 -5.94 -3.65 -20.96
CA VAL A 439 -7.22 -3.09 -21.43
C VAL A 439 -7.64 -3.73 -22.73
N ASN A 440 -6.75 -3.82 -23.71
CA ASN A 440 -7.07 -4.36 -25.03
C ASN A 440 -7.38 -5.86 -25.01
N GLU A 441 -6.61 -6.65 -24.25
CA GLU A 441 -6.70 -8.11 -24.25
C GLU A 441 -7.83 -8.64 -23.33
N ILE A 442 -8.11 -7.95 -22.25
CA ILE A 442 -9.01 -8.45 -21.20
C ILE A 442 -10.32 -7.68 -21.14
N LEU A 443 -10.25 -6.35 -21.20
CA LEU A 443 -11.45 -5.54 -20.99
C LEU A 443 -12.24 -5.29 -22.30
N LEU A 444 -11.61 -5.34 -23.45
CA LEU A 444 -12.27 -5.03 -24.74
C LEU A 444 -12.62 -6.29 -25.57
N VAL A 445 -12.07 -7.46 -25.23
CA VAL A 445 -12.32 -8.72 -25.96
C VAL A 445 -13.50 -9.50 -25.35
N HIS A 446 -13.86 -9.27 -24.12
CA HIS A 446 -14.98 -9.88 -23.39
C HIS A 446 -16.08 -8.85 -23.12
#